data_965d11760f4f6e2a1a0761728688e728
#
_entry.id   965d11760f4f6e2a1a0761728688e728
#
_cell.length_a   1.000
_cell.length_b   1.000
_cell.length_c   1.000
_cell.angle_alpha   90.00
_cell.angle_beta   90.00
_cell.angle_gamma   90.00
#
_symmetry.space_group_name_H-M   'P 1'
#
loop_
_entity.id
_entity.type
_entity.pdbx_description
1 polymer ?
#
loop_
_entity_poly.entity_id
_entity_poly.type
_entity_poly.pdbx_seq_one_letter_code
_entity_poly.pdbx_strand_id
1 'polypeptide(L)'
;ITDQVYANHSSWYAGFAGSGHGLCLKDGRLMFVLAIRATSATGVPLHNYAIYSDDGGDNWTLSTNAATTAGDEAKVVELEDGDILMSIRNPSKGNRIFCKSTDRGQTWGKAYFETELKDPACNGDIIRYSYSTDEGSEGKSRLLHSLPESTTTRENVTIYLSEDDGETWPIKKRLVDGYSAYSSLTVLSDGTIGALVEEGKWDSNLPGEDGFQLVFYRFTMDWLTSDVTEPPVVSEGTLQLNGTDRYMRIPSADDFNIAIGESYTVTCKVKMPFSGSSCRFVSKRSYTGTANSGTVGWEMWGDMNASTRFSTNLSPAGSPWGGKGNGTGVTFTENQWVHLTWVFDWNENTTNIYVDGVLGESKSLAGEFQTMSMVNDFDVLVGAGYSNSDGSASVPAFFMNGEMDDLRFYNKALTLDEIKADMDATVDGTT
;
A
#
# COMPACT_ATOMS: atom_id res chain seq x y z
N ILE A 1 -5.22 27.27 -4.58
CA ILE A 1 -4.11 26.90 -5.50
C ILE A 1 -4.49 27.21 -6.94
N THR A 2 -5.64 26.75 -7.43
CA THR A 2 -6.02 26.88 -8.85
C THR A 2 -5.94 28.33 -9.32
N ASP A 3 -6.53 29.28 -8.60
CA ASP A 3 -6.51 30.71 -8.97
C ASP A 3 -5.10 31.31 -8.94
N GLN A 4 -4.24 30.86 -8.03
CA GLN A 4 -2.85 31.33 -7.94
C GLN A 4 -2.00 30.83 -9.12
N VAL A 5 -2.25 29.60 -9.58
CA VAL A 5 -1.44 28.94 -10.62
C VAL A 5 -1.97 29.22 -12.02
N TYR A 6 -3.30 29.26 -12.21
CA TYR A 6 -3.92 29.39 -13.54
C TYR A 6 -4.34 30.80 -13.92
N ALA A 7 -4.32 31.78 -13.00
CA ALA A 7 -4.84 33.13 -13.23
C ALA A 7 -4.33 33.82 -14.52
N ASN A 8 -3.07 33.59 -14.88
CA ASN A 8 -2.44 34.17 -16.05
C ASN A 8 -2.25 33.19 -17.21
N HIS A 9 -2.88 32.03 -17.15
CA HIS A 9 -2.68 30.93 -18.11
C HIS A 9 -4.00 30.45 -18.72
N SER A 10 -4.88 31.36 -19.07
CA SER A 10 -6.20 31.07 -19.65
C SER A 10 -6.15 30.28 -20.98
N SER A 11 -4.97 30.22 -21.62
CA SER A 11 -4.74 29.39 -22.81
C SER A 11 -4.49 27.91 -22.51
N TRP A 12 -4.24 27.54 -21.26
CA TRP A 12 -4.05 26.13 -20.88
C TRP A 12 -5.37 25.38 -20.96
N TYR A 13 -5.36 24.28 -21.69
CA TYR A 13 -6.57 23.49 -21.92
C TYR A 13 -6.88 22.57 -20.74
N ALA A 14 -5.86 21.91 -20.19
CA ALA A 14 -5.98 21.02 -19.03
C ALA A 14 -4.62 20.85 -18.35
N GLY A 15 -4.63 20.37 -17.12
CA GLY A 15 -3.42 20.02 -16.38
C GLY A 15 -3.73 19.15 -15.18
N PHE A 16 -2.71 18.43 -14.73
CA PHE A 16 -2.76 17.65 -13.50
C PHE A 16 -1.43 17.75 -12.75
N ALA A 17 -1.49 17.58 -11.44
CA ALA A 17 -0.30 17.45 -10.60
C ALA A 17 0.12 15.96 -10.58
N GLY A 18 1.35 15.68 -10.96
CA GLY A 18 1.80 14.31 -10.80
C GLY A 18 2.48 13.66 -12.00
N SER A 19 2.53 12.40 -11.94
CA SER A 19 1.98 11.45 -10.93
C SER A 19 3.00 11.22 -9.81
N GLY A 20 2.52 10.95 -8.60
CA GLY A 20 3.36 10.61 -7.46
C GLY A 20 3.32 11.65 -6.33
N HIS A 21 4.36 11.65 -5.52
CA HIS A 21 4.44 12.50 -4.33
C HIS A 21 4.96 13.90 -4.65
N GLY A 22 4.65 14.86 -3.76
CA GLY A 22 5.32 16.15 -3.69
C GLY A 22 6.69 16.04 -3.00
N LEU A 23 7.45 17.11 -3.07
CA LEU A 23 8.77 17.24 -2.43
C LEU A 23 8.72 18.36 -1.38
N CYS A 24 9.29 18.10 -0.21
CA CYS A 24 9.64 19.12 0.77
C CYS A 24 11.16 19.27 0.75
N LEU A 25 11.66 20.43 0.36
CA LEU A 25 13.08 20.74 0.36
C LEU A 25 13.63 20.87 1.79
N LYS A 26 14.94 20.75 1.95
CA LYS A 26 15.63 20.93 3.25
C LYS A 26 15.30 22.24 3.95
N ASP A 27 15.01 23.29 3.21
CA ASP A 27 14.67 24.61 3.75
C ASP A 27 13.17 24.83 3.99
N GLY A 28 12.35 23.78 3.75
CA GLY A 28 10.90 23.80 3.99
C GLY A 28 10.04 24.19 2.79
N ARG A 29 10.63 24.53 1.62
CA ARG A 29 9.84 24.75 0.39
C ARG A 29 9.10 23.48 0.01
N LEU A 30 7.80 23.59 -0.20
CA LEU A 30 6.99 22.53 -0.79
C LEU A 30 6.97 22.64 -2.31
N MET A 31 7.03 21.52 -3.03
CA MET A 31 7.04 21.52 -4.50
C MET A 31 6.22 20.36 -5.06
N PHE A 32 5.51 20.64 -6.18
CA PHE A 32 4.86 19.65 -7.04
C PHE A 32 5.17 19.91 -8.49
N VAL A 33 5.05 18.88 -9.32
CA VAL A 33 5.12 19.01 -10.78
C VAL A 33 3.71 19.11 -11.36
N LEU A 34 3.54 19.99 -12.34
CA LEU A 34 2.34 20.08 -13.16
C LEU A 34 2.64 19.62 -14.59
N ALA A 35 1.85 18.70 -15.10
CA ALA A 35 1.83 18.35 -16.51
C ALA A 35 0.67 19.07 -17.18
N ILE A 36 0.96 19.98 -18.10
CA ILE A 36 0.01 20.92 -18.70
C ILE A 36 -0.20 20.59 -20.16
N ARG A 37 -1.45 20.39 -20.56
CA ARG A 37 -1.87 20.38 -21.95
C ARG A 37 -2.13 21.81 -22.40
N ALA A 38 -1.27 22.33 -23.27
CA ALA A 38 -1.37 23.71 -23.76
C ALA A 38 -2.42 23.90 -24.87
N THR A 39 -2.94 22.81 -25.47
CA THR A 39 -3.94 22.85 -26.55
C THR A 39 -5.03 21.80 -26.37
N SER A 40 -6.16 21.93 -27.08
CA SER A 40 -7.22 20.93 -27.08
C SER A 40 -6.89 19.66 -27.86
N ALA A 41 -5.79 19.61 -28.61
CA ALA A 41 -5.36 18.43 -29.36
C ALA A 41 -5.04 17.27 -28.43
N THR A 42 -5.45 16.06 -28.82
CA THR A 42 -5.13 14.83 -28.09
C THR A 42 -3.82 14.22 -28.59
N GLY A 43 -3.12 13.46 -27.73
CA GLY A 43 -1.88 12.78 -28.10
C GLY A 43 -0.66 13.71 -28.30
N VAL A 44 -0.76 14.97 -27.89
CA VAL A 44 0.38 15.89 -27.87
C VAL A 44 1.14 15.76 -26.55
N PRO A 45 2.47 15.96 -26.58
CA PRO A 45 3.26 16.02 -25.35
C PRO A 45 2.77 17.11 -24.41
N LEU A 46 3.01 16.92 -23.12
CA LEU A 46 2.65 17.88 -22.08
C LEU A 46 3.82 18.78 -21.73
N HIS A 47 3.49 19.97 -21.23
CA HIS A 47 4.49 20.90 -20.73
C HIS A 47 4.66 20.68 -19.22
N ASN A 48 5.86 20.43 -18.76
CA ASN A 48 6.13 20.20 -17.34
C ASN A 48 6.59 21.50 -16.65
N TYR A 49 5.81 21.91 -15.66
CA TYR A 49 6.13 23.05 -14.79
C TYR A 49 6.28 22.54 -13.35
N ALA A 50 6.95 23.30 -12.49
CA ALA A 50 6.86 23.12 -11.06
C ALA A 50 5.96 24.20 -10.45
N ILE A 51 5.23 23.84 -9.39
CA ILE A 51 4.65 24.79 -8.45
C ILE A 51 5.33 24.62 -7.10
N TYR A 52 5.55 25.72 -6.40
CA TYR A 52 6.19 25.70 -5.09
C TYR A 52 5.55 26.70 -4.13
N SER A 53 5.71 26.41 -2.85
CA SER A 53 5.26 27.24 -1.74
C SER A 53 6.40 27.39 -0.74
N ASP A 54 6.61 28.64 -0.27
CA ASP A 54 7.60 28.98 0.77
C ASP A 54 6.93 29.31 2.13
N ASP A 55 5.62 29.11 2.24
CA ASP A 55 4.82 29.48 3.43
C ASP A 55 3.92 28.33 3.92
N GLY A 56 4.36 27.09 3.73
CA GLY A 56 3.66 25.92 4.24
C GLY A 56 2.41 25.53 3.42
N GLY A 57 2.25 26.05 2.20
CA GLY A 57 1.16 25.71 1.31
C GLY A 57 0.05 26.77 1.22
N ASP A 58 0.20 27.92 1.91
CA ASP A 58 -0.77 29.00 1.87
C ASP A 58 -0.77 29.70 0.50
N ASN A 59 0.41 29.97 -0.06
CA ASN A 59 0.58 30.54 -1.39
C ASN A 59 1.45 29.65 -2.27
N TRP A 60 1.03 29.55 -3.55
CA TRP A 60 1.69 28.74 -4.54
C TRP A 60 2.13 29.56 -5.73
N THR A 61 3.37 29.37 -6.16
CA THR A 61 3.98 30.05 -7.29
C THR A 61 4.32 29.03 -8.38
N LEU A 62 4.06 29.37 -9.63
CA LEU A 62 4.43 28.60 -10.80
C LEU A 62 5.86 28.94 -11.22
N SER A 63 6.65 27.95 -11.66
CA SER A 63 7.95 28.21 -12.32
C SER A 63 7.79 29.10 -13.55
N THR A 64 8.77 29.96 -13.78
CA THR A 64 8.71 30.99 -14.84
C THR A 64 8.66 30.38 -16.25
N ASN A 65 9.33 29.24 -16.43
CA ASN A 65 9.32 28.49 -17.70
C ASN A 65 9.05 27.01 -17.43
N ALA A 66 8.63 26.29 -18.46
CA ALA A 66 8.52 24.86 -18.42
C ALA A 66 9.91 24.20 -18.42
N ALA A 67 10.07 23.10 -17.69
CA ALA A 67 11.24 22.22 -17.74
C ALA A 67 11.36 21.57 -19.14
N THR A 68 10.22 21.21 -19.73
CA THR A 68 10.12 20.78 -21.13
C THR A 68 8.70 21.00 -21.65
N THR A 69 8.59 21.12 -22.97
CA THR A 69 7.29 21.12 -23.66
C THR A 69 7.02 19.80 -24.40
N ALA A 70 7.86 18.80 -24.15
CA ALA A 70 7.84 17.50 -24.80
C ALA A 70 7.75 16.35 -23.80
N GLY A 71 7.14 16.57 -22.63
CA GLY A 71 7.06 15.60 -21.53
C GLY A 71 5.67 15.03 -21.30
N ASP A 72 5.52 14.44 -20.12
CA ASP A 72 4.31 13.82 -19.58
C ASP A 72 4.40 13.85 -18.05
N GLU A 73 4.04 12.78 -17.34
CA GLU A 73 4.18 12.65 -15.89
C GLU A 73 5.64 12.90 -15.44
N ALA A 74 5.80 13.58 -14.30
CA ALA A 74 7.14 13.90 -13.83
C ALA A 74 7.22 13.97 -12.30
N LYS A 75 8.42 13.83 -11.78
CA LYS A 75 8.76 13.95 -10.35
C LYS A 75 10.04 14.75 -10.17
N VAL A 76 10.22 15.27 -8.98
CA VAL A 76 11.38 16.09 -8.61
C VAL A 76 12.10 15.52 -7.41
N VAL A 77 13.41 15.73 -7.36
CA VAL A 77 14.26 15.43 -6.21
C VAL A 77 15.22 16.59 -5.97
N GLU A 78 15.51 16.88 -4.70
CA GLU A 78 16.54 17.86 -4.32
C GLU A 78 17.92 17.19 -4.35
N LEU A 79 18.87 17.83 -5.03
CA LEU A 79 20.26 17.41 -5.11
C LEU A 79 21.07 17.88 -3.88
N GLU A 80 22.31 17.42 -3.77
CA GLU A 80 23.20 17.70 -2.63
C GLU A 80 23.44 19.19 -2.45
N ASP A 81 23.60 19.92 -3.56
CA ASP A 81 23.87 21.35 -3.62
C ASP A 81 22.61 22.25 -3.49
N GLY A 82 21.43 21.62 -3.37
CA GLY A 82 20.12 22.30 -3.32
C GLY A 82 19.50 22.59 -4.70
N ASP A 83 20.13 22.20 -5.77
CA ASP A 83 19.52 22.17 -7.09
C ASP A 83 18.38 21.15 -7.15
N ILE A 84 17.49 21.29 -8.12
CA ILE A 84 16.36 20.38 -8.29
C ILE A 84 16.50 19.62 -9.60
N LEU A 85 16.45 18.29 -9.54
CA LEU A 85 16.38 17.45 -10.72
C LEU A 85 14.93 17.00 -10.97
N MET A 86 14.40 17.24 -12.16
CA MET A 86 13.10 16.74 -12.60
C MET A 86 13.29 15.55 -13.53
N SER A 87 12.73 14.41 -13.16
CA SER A 87 12.62 13.20 -13.98
C SER A 87 11.26 13.17 -14.66
N ILE A 88 11.25 13.13 -16.00
CA ILE A 88 10.07 13.33 -16.83
C ILE A 88 9.87 12.14 -17.75
N ARG A 89 8.66 11.59 -17.78
CA ARG A 89 8.24 10.55 -18.70
C ARG A 89 8.36 11.03 -20.13
N ASN A 90 9.01 10.21 -20.96
CA ASN A 90 9.18 10.48 -22.37
C ASN A 90 8.02 9.90 -23.20
N PRO A 91 7.04 10.70 -23.65
CA PRO A 91 5.92 10.21 -24.44
C PRO A 91 6.34 9.60 -25.79
N SER A 92 7.52 9.96 -26.29
CA SER A 92 8.08 9.43 -27.55
C SER A 92 8.86 8.11 -27.34
N LYS A 93 8.96 7.63 -26.11
CA LYS A 93 9.76 6.47 -25.74
C LYS A 93 11.28 6.66 -25.94
N GLY A 94 12.06 5.68 -25.57
CA GLY A 94 13.52 5.68 -25.69
C GLY A 94 14.21 5.87 -24.36
N ASN A 95 14.61 7.08 -24.01
CA ASN A 95 15.30 7.39 -22.77
C ASN A 95 14.51 8.39 -21.92
N ARG A 96 14.70 8.34 -20.60
CA ARG A 96 14.10 9.27 -19.65
C ARG A 96 14.53 10.69 -19.93
N ILE A 97 13.66 11.66 -19.76
CA ILE A 97 13.97 13.08 -19.89
C ILE A 97 14.30 13.63 -18.50
N PHE A 98 15.44 14.31 -18.40
CA PHE A 98 15.84 15.06 -17.21
C PHE A 98 15.90 16.55 -17.50
N CYS A 99 15.63 17.35 -16.45
CA CYS A 99 15.83 18.78 -16.48
C CYS A 99 16.24 19.28 -15.09
N LYS A 100 17.24 20.16 -15.02
CA LYS A 100 17.79 20.69 -13.78
C LYS A 100 17.39 22.15 -13.59
N SER A 101 17.08 22.52 -12.34
CA SER A 101 16.90 23.90 -11.88
C SER A 101 17.97 24.20 -10.84
N THR A 102 18.66 25.34 -10.99
CA THR A 102 19.70 25.80 -10.08
C THR A 102 19.24 26.96 -9.18
N ASP A 103 17.94 27.21 -9.15
CA ASP A 103 17.30 28.26 -8.37
C ASP A 103 16.07 27.74 -7.60
N ARG A 104 16.14 26.49 -7.16
CA ARG A 104 15.10 25.84 -6.35
C ARG A 104 13.76 25.75 -7.06
N GLY A 105 13.77 25.46 -8.36
CA GLY A 105 12.58 25.21 -9.19
C GLY A 105 11.88 26.48 -9.71
N GLN A 106 12.47 27.66 -9.55
CA GLN A 106 11.90 28.91 -10.09
C GLN A 106 12.05 28.98 -11.60
N THR A 107 13.20 28.57 -12.11
CA THR A 107 13.45 28.41 -13.56
C THR A 107 14.08 27.05 -13.85
N TRP A 108 13.89 26.60 -15.07
CA TRP A 108 14.40 25.30 -15.54
C TRP A 108 15.38 25.50 -16.69
N GLY A 109 16.46 24.75 -16.66
CA GLY A 109 17.48 24.73 -17.69
C GLY A 109 17.01 24.02 -18.97
N LYS A 110 17.97 23.53 -19.75
CA LYS A 110 17.68 22.74 -20.95
C LYS A 110 17.43 21.28 -20.58
N ALA A 111 16.29 20.71 -20.97
CA ALA A 111 16.02 19.28 -20.84
C ALA A 111 16.97 18.45 -21.71
N TYR A 112 17.32 17.26 -21.22
CA TYR A 112 18.19 16.29 -21.89
C TYR A 112 17.70 14.86 -21.68
N PHE A 113 18.18 13.95 -22.51
CA PHE A 113 17.90 12.53 -22.35
C PHE A 113 18.96 11.87 -21.45
N GLU A 114 18.51 11.22 -20.37
CA GLU A 114 19.35 10.38 -19.54
C GLU A 114 19.52 9.01 -20.21
N THR A 115 20.70 8.76 -20.76
CA THR A 115 20.93 7.61 -21.66
C THR A 115 21.02 6.27 -20.92
N GLU A 116 21.30 6.27 -19.63
CA GLU A 116 21.36 5.07 -18.80
C GLU A 116 19.95 4.61 -18.36
N LEU A 117 18.94 5.50 -18.39
CA LEU A 117 17.57 5.22 -18.00
C LEU A 117 16.65 5.06 -19.22
N LYS A 118 16.20 3.83 -19.49
CA LYS A 118 15.27 3.55 -20.58
C LYS A 118 13.85 3.92 -20.16
N ASP A 119 13.05 4.40 -21.12
CA ASP A 119 11.66 4.82 -20.86
C ASP A 119 10.72 4.36 -21.97
N PRO A 120 9.80 3.42 -21.72
CA PRO A 120 8.80 2.97 -22.69
C PRO A 120 7.55 3.86 -22.73
N ALA A 121 7.64 5.12 -22.39
CA ALA A 121 6.53 6.03 -22.11
C ALA A 121 5.74 5.54 -20.88
N CYS A 122 6.43 5.40 -19.75
CA CYS A 122 5.86 4.96 -18.49
C CYS A 122 6.17 5.92 -17.33
N ASN A 123 5.30 5.96 -16.34
CA ASN A 123 5.64 6.60 -15.08
C ASN A 123 6.84 5.87 -14.45
N GLY A 124 7.67 6.61 -13.75
CA GLY A 124 8.76 6.11 -12.94
C GLY A 124 8.90 6.99 -11.71
N ASP A 125 9.64 6.58 -10.73
CA ASP A 125 9.87 7.36 -9.52
C ASP A 125 11.34 7.71 -9.34
N ILE A 126 11.62 8.85 -8.74
CA ILE A 126 12.95 9.28 -8.32
C ILE A 126 12.88 9.82 -6.89
N ILE A 127 13.72 9.29 -6.01
CA ILE A 127 13.79 9.70 -4.62
C ILE A 127 15.22 9.85 -4.14
N ARG A 128 15.42 10.66 -3.10
CA ARG A 128 16.65 10.71 -2.31
C ARG A 128 16.68 9.54 -1.35
N TYR A 129 17.78 8.76 -1.37
CA TYR A 129 18.04 7.74 -0.36
C TYR A 129 18.89 8.29 0.78
N SER A 130 20.02 8.97 0.46
CA SER A 130 20.89 9.60 1.45
C SER A 130 21.63 10.80 0.86
N TYR A 131 21.97 11.76 1.71
CA TYR A 131 22.96 12.78 1.42
C TYR A 131 24.35 12.30 1.79
N SER A 132 25.40 12.86 1.19
CA SER A 132 26.80 12.46 1.47
C SER A 132 27.20 12.66 2.94
N THR A 133 26.52 13.54 3.64
CA THR A 133 26.76 13.85 5.07
C THR A 133 25.94 13.01 6.03
N ASP A 134 25.01 12.19 5.54
CA ASP A 134 24.18 11.35 6.41
C ASP A 134 25.01 10.21 7.03
N GLU A 135 24.65 9.83 8.26
CA GLU A 135 25.26 8.69 8.93
C GLU A 135 25.06 7.41 8.09
N GLY A 136 26.13 6.67 7.85
CA GLY A 136 26.12 5.46 7.03
C GLY A 136 26.10 5.68 5.51
N SER A 137 26.15 6.93 5.05
CA SER A 137 26.20 7.25 3.60
C SER A 137 27.52 6.89 2.95
N GLU A 138 28.60 6.70 3.73
CA GLU A 138 29.96 6.49 3.23
C GLU A 138 30.49 7.65 2.37
N GLY A 139 29.96 8.85 2.57
CA GLY A 139 30.29 10.03 1.78
C GLY A 139 29.62 10.03 0.38
N LYS A 140 28.64 9.19 0.13
CA LYS A 140 27.93 9.07 -1.15
C LYS A 140 26.57 9.78 -1.12
N SER A 141 26.31 10.53 -2.17
CA SER A 141 25.00 11.17 -2.39
C SER A 141 24.14 10.24 -3.24
N ARG A 142 23.22 9.50 -2.60
CA ARG A 142 22.49 8.42 -3.27
C ARG A 142 21.09 8.83 -3.70
N LEU A 143 20.79 8.63 -4.99
CA LEU A 143 19.45 8.71 -5.56
C LEU A 143 19.00 7.33 -6.03
N LEU A 144 17.73 7.04 -5.86
CA LEU A 144 17.08 5.87 -6.44
C LEU A 144 16.12 6.29 -7.54
N HIS A 145 16.09 5.52 -8.61
CA HIS A 145 15.10 5.66 -9.67
C HIS A 145 14.46 4.30 -9.97
N SER A 146 13.16 4.28 -10.26
CA SER A 146 12.45 3.06 -10.68
C SER A 146 11.67 3.33 -11.96
N LEU A 147 11.80 2.44 -12.94
CA LEU A 147 10.99 2.42 -14.17
C LEU A 147 11.21 1.10 -14.94
N PRO A 148 10.32 0.76 -15.91
CA PRO A 148 10.54 -0.39 -16.79
C PRO A 148 11.81 -0.25 -17.61
N GLU A 149 12.69 -1.27 -17.59
CA GLU A 149 13.95 -1.29 -18.36
C GLU A 149 13.73 -1.68 -19.83
N SER A 150 12.95 -0.90 -20.52
CA SER A 150 12.62 -1.11 -21.94
C SER A 150 12.48 0.23 -22.65
N THR A 151 12.70 0.24 -23.93
CA THR A 151 12.47 1.42 -24.78
C THR A 151 11.16 1.36 -25.54
N THR A 152 10.39 0.27 -25.42
CA THR A 152 9.21 0.00 -26.25
C THR A 152 8.00 -0.47 -25.49
N THR A 153 8.18 -1.36 -24.49
CA THR A 153 7.12 -2.05 -23.75
C THR A 153 7.23 -1.79 -22.25
N ARG A 154 6.12 -1.82 -21.55
CA ARG A 154 6.08 -1.71 -20.10
C ARG A 154 6.35 -3.07 -19.49
N GLU A 155 7.63 -3.33 -19.21
CA GLU A 155 8.13 -4.60 -18.68
C GLU A 155 9.44 -4.40 -17.94
N ASN A 156 9.75 -5.32 -17.02
CA ASN A 156 11.01 -5.38 -16.33
C ASN A 156 11.28 -4.12 -15.46
N VAL A 157 10.37 -3.80 -14.55
CA VAL A 157 10.62 -2.69 -13.60
C VAL A 157 11.94 -2.94 -12.89
N THR A 158 12.81 -1.98 -13.00
CA THR A 158 14.20 -2.03 -12.54
C THR A 158 14.46 -0.85 -11.60
N ILE A 159 15.19 -1.11 -10.53
CA ILE A 159 15.69 -0.08 -9.61
C ILE A 159 17.08 0.32 -10.07
N TYR A 160 17.29 1.61 -10.23
CA TYR A 160 18.58 2.22 -10.55
C TYR A 160 19.08 3.00 -9.34
N LEU A 161 20.38 2.95 -9.11
CA LEU A 161 21.07 3.69 -8.06
C LEU A 161 22.15 4.57 -8.67
N SER A 162 22.10 5.84 -8.33
CA SER A 162 23.18 6.79 -8.47
C SER A 162 23.86 6.98 -7.12
N GLU A 163 25.18 7.05 -7.08
CA GLU A 163 25.98 7.37 -5.89
C GLU A 163 26.72 8.72 -6.01
N ASP A 164 26.45 9.44 -7.09
CA ASP A 164 27.07 10.72 -7.46
C ASP A 164 26.03 11.80 -7.74
N ASP A 165 24.92 11.76 -7.00
CA ASP A 165 23.87 12.78 -7.03
C ASP A 165 23.11 12.90 -8.37
N GLY A 166 22.99 11.77 -9.09
CA GLY A 166 22.24 11.69 -10.34
C GLY A 166 23.04 11.97 -11.61
N GLU A 167 24.36 12.10 -11.49
CA GLU A 167 25.24 12.31 -12.66
C GLU A 167 25.41 11.02 -13.48
N THR A 168 25.48 9.86 -12.78
CA THR A 168 25.53 8.53 -13.42
C THR A 168 24.64 7.52 -12.70
N TRP A 169 24.22 6.45 -13.41
CA TRP A 169 23.33 5.40 -12.90
C TRP A 169 23.88 3.99 -13.16
N PRO A 170 25.12 3.70 -12.72
CA PRO A 170 25.84 2.46 -13.08
C PRO A 170 25.26 1.22 -12.41
N ILE A 171 24.60 1.38 -11.25
CA ILE A 171 24.06 0.26 -10.49
C ILE A 171 22.57 0.16 -10.80
N LYS A 172 22.19 -1.03 -11.24
CA LYS A 172 20.77 -1.32 -11.51
C LYS A 172 20.44 -2.75 -11.18
N LYS A 173 19.24 -2.98 -10.70
CA LYS A 173 18.74 -4.31 -10.40
C LYS A 173 17.28 -4.45 -10.78
N ARG A 174 16.97 -5.49 -11.52
CA ARG A 174 15.61 -5.82 -11.89
C ARG A 174 14.84 -6.24 -10.65
N LEU A 175 13.68 -5.60 -10.45
CA LEU A 175 12.77 -5.89 -9.36
C LEU A 175 11.66 -6.84 -9.81
N VAL A 176 11.15 -6.67 -11.04
CA VAL A 176 10.07 -7.48 -11.62
C VAL A 176 10.49 -7.99 -12.98
N ASP A 177 10.33 -9.29 -13.22
CA ASP A 177 10.50 -9.88 -14.53
C ASP A 177 9.17 -9.87 -15.30
N GLY A 178 9.22 -9.46 -16.56
CA GLY A 178 8.05 -9.43 -17.43
C GLY A 178 7.22 -8.15 -17.31
N TYR A 179 5.93 -8.26 -17.64
CA TYR A 179 5.03 -7.11 -17.71
C TYR A 179 4.89 -6.41 -16.38
N SER A 180 5.26 -5.14 -16.36
CA SER A 180 5.17 -4.28 -15.18
C SER A 180 5.22 -2.80 -15.63
N ALA A 181 4.59 -1.90 -14.90
CA ALA A 181 4.36 -0.56 -15.38
C ALA A 181 4.73 0.52 -14.34
N TYR A 182 3.76 1.12 -13.68
CA TYR A 182 3.98 2.24 -12.77
C TYR A 182 4.67 1.76 -11.49
N SER A 183 5.49 2.61 -10.93
CA SER A 183 6.18 2.34 -9.67
C SER A 183 6.28 3.58 -8.81
N SER A 184 6.31 3.38 -7.50
CA SER A 184 6.54 4.42 -6.50
C SER A 184 7.48 3.90 -5.43
N LEU A 185 8.46 4.71 -5.04
CA LEU A 185 9.50 4.39 -4.08
C LEU A 185 9.32 5.15 -2.76
N THR A 186 9.82 4.57 -1.69
CA THR A 186 9.96 5.25 -0.40
C THR A 186 11.14 4.67 0.38
N VAL A 187 11.76 5.48 1.23
CA VAL A 187 12.72 4.99 2.23
C VAL A 187 11.97 4.83 3.55
N LEU A 188 11.99 3.64 4.11
CA LEU A 188 11.34 3.32 5.37
C LEU A 188 12.21 3.76 6.55
N SER A 189 11.61 3.90 7.74
CA SER A 189 12.27 4.40 8.94
C SER A 189 13.45 3.55 9.42
N ASP A 190 13.54 2.30 8.98
CA ASP A 190 14.65 1.39 9.27
C ASP A 190 15.73 1.38 8.19
N GLY A 191 15.64 2.28 7.20
CA GLY A 191 16.59 2.40 6.09
C GLY A 191 16.35 1.41 4.95
N THR A 192 15.36 0.54 5.04
CA THR A 192 14.96 -0.31 3.90
C THR A 192 14.18 0.49 2.85
N ILE A 193 14.14 -0.01 1.64
CA ILE A 193 13.47 0.63 0.51
C ILE A 193 12.17 -0.11 0.23
N GLY A 194 11.06 0.64 0.19
CA GLY A 194 9.77 0.16 -0.27
C GLY A 194 9.52 0.57 -1.72
N ALA A 195 9.01 -0.35 -2.53
CA ALA A 195 8.57 -0.09 -3.89
C ALA A 195 7.16 -0.67 -4.10
N LEU A 196 6.22 0.18 -4.48
CA LEU A 196 4.89 -0.24 -4.92
C LEU A 196 4.89 -0.26 -6.45
N VAL A 197 4.58 -1.40 -7.05
CA VAL A 197 4.70 -1.63 -8.49
C VAL A 197 3.40 -2.20 -9.07
N GLU A 198 3.03 -1.72 -10.25
CA GLU A 198 1.99 -2.35 -11.08
C GLU A 198 2.61 -3.52 -11.84
N GLU A 199 2.23 -4.75 -11.50
CA GLU A 199 2.62 -5.96 -12.22
C GLU A 199 1.50 -6.45 -13.12
N GLY A 200 1.87 -7.12 -14.21
CA GLY A 200 0.92 -7.63 -15.19
C GLY A 200 0.75 -6.72 -16.39
N LYS A 201 -0.21 -7.05 -17.23
CA LYS A 201 -0.49 -6.37 -18.50
C LYS A 201 -1.92 -5.86 -18.52
N TRP A 202 -2.10 -4.59 -18.80
CA TRP A 202 -3.42 -4.09 -19.13
C TRP A 202 -3.81 -4.60 -20.53
N ASP A 203 -4.81 -5.49 -20.60
CA ASP A 203 -5.44 -5.87 -21.86
C ASP A 203 -6.94 -5.55 -21.80
N SER A 204 -7.37 -4.55 -22.59
CA SER A 204 -8.77 -4.14 -22.67
C SER A 204 -9.70 -5.20 -23.30
N ASN A 205 -9.13 -6.28 -23.88
CA ASN A 205 -9.89 -7.36 -24.49
C ASN A 205 -10.13 -8.56 -23.57
N LEU A 206 -9.49 -8.57 -22.40
CA LEU A 206 -9.62 -9.61 -21.39
C LEU A 206 -10.13 -9.01 -20.07
N PRO A 207 -11.43 -8.74 -19.94
CA PRO A 207 -11.97 -8.23 -18.70
C PRO A 207 -11.95 -9.32 -17.62
N GLY A 208 -11.15 -9.12 -16.58
CA GLY A 208 -11.27 -9.82 -15.32
C GLY A 208 -10.09 -10.66 -14.84
N GLU A 209 -9.13 -11.02 -15.69
CA GLU A 209 -8.03 -11.91 -15.27
C GLU A 209 -6.60 -11.38 -15.56
N ASP A 210 -6.44 -10.35 -16.40
CA ASP A 210 -5.15 -9.81 -16.80
C ASP A 210 -5.04 -8.29 -16.55
N GLY A 211 -5.46 -7.83 -15.38
CA GLY A 211 -5.22 -6.44 -14.94
C GLY A 211 -3.88 -6.28 -14.26
N PHE A 212 -3.50 -5.01 -14.01
CA PHE A 212 -2.38 -4.74 -13.13
C PHE A 212 -2.72 -5.17 -11.70
N GLN A 213 -1.78 -5.89 -11.07
CA GLN A 213 -1.76 -6.12 -9.63
C GLN A 213 -0.83 -5.09 -8.99
N LEU A 214 -1.15 -4.61 -7.81
CA LEU A 214 -0.28 -3.75 -7.03
C LEU A 214 0.51 -4.61 -6.05
N VAL A 215 1.82 -4.70 -6.28
CA VAL A 215 2.73 -5.49 -5.45
C VAL A 215 3.67 -4.56 -4.70
N PHE A 216 3.80 -4.77 -3.39
CA PHE A 216 4.73 -4.03 -2.55
C PHE A 216 5.99 -4.86 -2.30
N TYR A 217 7.11 -4.37 -2.77
CA TYR A 217 8.44 -4.92 -2.53
C TYR A 217 9.15 -4.17 -1.41
N ARG A 218 9.89 -4.88 -0.60
CA ARG A 218 10.77 -4.31 0.41
C ARG A 218 12.15 -4.93 0.28
N PHE A 219 13.18 -4.10 0.19
CA PHE A 219 14.55 -4.57 0.02
C PHE A 219 15.55 -3.62 0.69
N THR A 220 16.79 -4.10 0.86
CA THR A 220 17.87 -3.34 1.45
C THR A 220 18.78 -2.73 0.38
N MET A 221 19.59 -1.75 0.75
CA MET A 221 20.65 -1.25 -0.12
C MET A 221 21.66 -2.37 -0.46
N ASP A 222 21.97 -3.26 0.50
CA ASP A 222 22.86 -4.41 0.27
C ASP A 222 22.32 -5.34 -0.81
N TRP A 223 21.01 -5.61 -0.81
CA TRP A 223 20.42 -6.38 -1.90
C TRP A 223 20.60 -5.67 -3.24
N LEU A 224 20.33 -4.37 -3.32
CA LEU A 224 20.43 -3.60 -4.57
C LEU A 224 21.86 -3.60 -5.13
N THR A 225 22.87 -3.53 -4.26
CA THR A 225 24.29 -3.44 -4.65
C THR A 225 25.01 -4.79 -4.74
N SER A 226 24.37 -5.89 -4.30
CA SER A 226 24.95 -7.23 -4.35
C SER A 226 24.87 -7.86 -5.74
N ASP A 227 25.68 -8.87 -5.99
CA ASP A 227 25.66 -9.68 -7.23
C ASP A 227 24.52 -10.73 -7.24
N VAL A 228 23.70 -10.79 -6.19
CA VAL A 228 22.55 -11.71 -6.12
C VAL A 228 21.51 -11.32 -7.16
N THR A 229 21.23 -12.21 -8.11
CA THR A 229 20.32 -11.96 -9.24
C THR A 229 18.86 -12.30 -8.92
N GLU A 230 18.59 -13.00 -7.84
CA GLU A 230 17.23 -13.29 -7.43
C GLU A 230 16.52 -11.99 -7.01
N PRO A 231 15.26 -11.76 -7.43
CA PRO A 231 14.48 -10.63 -6.94
C PRO A 231 14.55 -10.64 -5.41
N PRO A 232 14.42 -9.48 -4.76
CA PRO A 232 14.29 -9.47 -3.31
C PRO A 232 13.18 -10.44 -3.03
N VAL A 233 13.45 -11.41 -2.18
CA VAL A 233 12.37 -12.16 -1.58
C VAL A 233 11.41 -11.07 -1.16
N VAL A 234 10.22 -11.03 -1.76
CA VAL A 234 9.09 -10.34 -1.16
C VAL A 234 9.19 -10.88 0.24
N SER A 235 9.73 -10.11 1.18
CA SER A 235 9.89 -10.64 2.51
C SER A 235 8.51 -11.12 2.80
N GLU A 236 8.34 -12.41 3.03
CA GLU A 236 7.14 -12.92 3.64
C GLU A 236 7.03 -12.10 4.91
N GLY A 237 6.52 -10.90 4.73
CA GLY A 237 6.62 -9.83 5.71
C GLY A 237 5.52 -10.05 6.68
N THR A 238 5.77 -10.99 7.58
CA THR A 238 4.87 -11.21 8.70
C THR A 238 4.68 -9.88 9.41
N LEU A 239 3.44 -9.48 9.58
CA LEU A 239 3.10 -8.30 10.35
C LEU A 239 3.55 -8.53 11.79
N GLN A 240 4.59 -7.82 12.22
CA GLN A 240 5.15 -7.91 13.57
C GLN A 240 4.34 -7.05 14.53
N LEU A 241 3.66 -7.68 15.47
CA LEU A 241 2.77 -7.07 16.44
C LEU A 241 3.37 -7.17 17.85
N ASN A 242 3.29 -6.10 18.64
CA ASN A 242 4.00 -6.01 19.92
C ASN A 242 3.09 -6.08 21.16
N GLY A 243 1.80 -6.29 20.98
CA GLY A 243 0.84 -6.40 22.08
C GLY A 243 0.46 -5.08 22.78
N THR A 244 0.94 -3.92 22.27
CA THR A 244 0.74 -2.64 22.96
C THR A 244 0.18 -1.54 22.06
N ASP A 245 0.73 -1.35 20.86
CA ASP A 245 0.36 -0.23 20.00
C ASP A 245 0.55 -0.47 18.50
N ARG A 246 1.12 -1.62 18.10
CA ARG A 246 1.29 -1.97 16.70
C ARG A 246 0.06 -2.71 16.16
N TYR A 247 -0.47 -2.21 15.08
CA TYR A 247 -1.58 -2.81 14.34
C TYR A 247 -1.59 -2.24 12.92
N MET A 248 -2.29 -2.92 12.01
CA MET A 248 -2.57 -2.38 10.68
C MET A 248 -4.03 -1.91 10.64
N ARG A 249 -4.26 -0.84 9.90
CA ARG A 249 -5.58 -0.26 9.68
C ARG A 249 -5.88 -0.28 8.20
N ILE A 250 -6.98 -0.93 7.82
CA ILE A 250 -7.50 -0.96 6.46
C ILE A 250 -8.73 -0.05 6.43
N PRO A 251 -8.74 1.02 5.61
CA PRO A 251 -9.89 1.90 5.51
C PRO A 251 -11.19 1.14 5.21
N SER A 252 -12.30 1.60 5.77
CA SER A 252 -13.59 0.99 5.52
C SER A 252 -13.96 1.01 4.05
N ALA A 253 -14.40 -0.15 3.54
CA ALA A 253 -14.95 -0.32 2.21
C ALA A 253 -16.13 -1.31 2.28
N ASP A 254 -16.98 -1.30 1.26
CA ASP A 254 -18.15 -2.18 1.21
C ASP A 254 -17.76 -3.65 1.19
N ASP A 255 -16.62 -3.99 0.59
CA ASP A 255 -16.06 -5.35 0.51
C ASP A 255 -15.78 -6.00 1.89
N PHE A 256 -15.64 -5.21 2.94
CA PHE A 256 -15.45 -5.71 4.32
C PHE A 256 -16.74 -5.75 5.14
N ASN A 257 -17.86 -5.33 4.56
CA ASN A 257 -19.16 -5.37 5.16
C ASN A 257 -19.87 -6.67 4.82
N ILE A 258 -20.66 -7.18 5.76
CA ILE A 258 -21.51 -8.35 5.53
C ILE A 258 -22.97 -7.87 5.54
N ALA A 259 -23.53 -7.76 4.36
CA ALA A 259 -24.93 -7.37 4.18
C ALA A 259 -25.88 -8.58 4.32
N ILE A 260 -27.16 -8.31 4.37
CA ILE A 260 -28.19 -9.35 4.40
C ILE A 260 -28.12 -10.17 3.11
N GLY A 261 -28.01 -11.48 3.23
CA GLY A 261 -27.94 -12.38 2.08
C GLY A 261 -26.53 -12.77 1.65
N GLU A 262 -25.52 -12.22 2.29
CA GLU A 262 -24.11 -12.44 1.89
C GLU A 262 -23.40 -13.41 2.83
N SER A 263 -22.61 -14.29 2.24
CA SER A 263 -21.66 -15.14 2.93
C SER A 263 -20.26 -14.51 2.91
N TYR A 264 -19.45 -14.83 3.91
CA TYR A 264 -18.13 -14.20 4.06
C TYR A 264 -17.13 -15.18 4.66
N THR A 265 -15.87 -15.06 4.26
CA THR A 265 -14.78 -15.83 4.88
C THR A 265 -13.58 -14.92 5.13
N VAL A 266 -12.95 -15.11 6.29
CA VAL A 266 -11.67 -14.48 6.61
C VAL A 266 -10.67 -15.56 6.98
N THR A 267 -9.50 -15.52 6.38
CA THR A 267 -8.38 -16.42 6.70
C THR A 267 -7.15 -15.64 7.08
N CYS A 268 -6.33 -16.17 7.98
CA CYS A 268 -5.01 -15.60 8.28
C CYS A 268 -4.10 -16.67 8.91
N LYS A 269 -2.80 -16.51 8.77
CA LYS A 269 -1.81 -17.24 9.55
C LYS A 269 -1.37 -16.40 10.75
N VAL A 270 -1.23 -17.01 11.91
CA VAL A 270 -0.74 -16.33 13.12
C VAL A 270 0.29 -17.19 13.84
N LYS A 271 1.26 -16.52 14.48
CA LYS A 271 2.25 -17.13 15.34
C LYS A 271 2.43 -16.25 16.57
N MET A 272 2.21 -16.77 17.75
CA MET A 272 2.19 -15.94 18.95
C MET A 272 2.64 -16.69 20.21
N PRO A 273 3.21 -15.96 21.19
CA PRO A 273 3.46 -16.48 22.52
C PRO A 273 2.15 -16.56 23.31
N PHE A 274 2.08 -17.51 24.25
CA PHE A 274 0.94 -17.62 25.17
C PHE A 274 1.14 -16.75 26.41
N SER A 275 1.18 -15.45 26.20
CA SER A 275 1.32 -14.51 27.31
C SER A 275 0.38 -13.32 27.11
N GLY A 276 -0.47 -13.05 28.07
CA GLY A 276 -1.29 -11.85 28.08
C GLY A 276 -2.80 -12.07 28.19
N SER A 277 -3.54 -11.03 27.90
CA SER A 277 -4.99 -10.99 27.85
C SER A 277 -5.52 -11.35 26.45
N SER A 278 -6.83 -11.41 26.28
CA SER A 278 -7.45 -11.61 24.97
C SER A 278 -7.01 -10.53 23.98
N CYS A 279 -6.71 -10.95 22.76
CA CYS A 279 -6.32 -10.06 21.65
C CYS A 279 -7.30 -10.18 20.48
N ARG A 280 -7.20 -9.26 19.50
CA ARG A 280 -7.94 -9.33 18.24
C ARG A 280 -6.96 -9.63 17.11
N PHE A 281 -7.31 -10.63 16.30
CA PHE A 281 -6.59 -10.93 15.06
C PHE A 281 -7.03 -9.95 13.95
N VAL A 282 -8.34 -9.90 13.72
CA VAL A 282 -8.96 -9.00 12.75
C VAL A 282 -10.29 -8.53 13.32
N SER A 283 -10.58 -7.24 13.23
CA SER A 283 -11.81 -6.66 13.77
C SER A 283 -12.37 -5.57 12.86
N LYS A 284 -13.62 -5.72 12.47
CA LYS A 284 -14.49 -4.68 11.89
C LYS A 284 -15.74 -4.55 12.76
N ARG A 285 -15.55 -4.28 14.02
CA ARG A 285 -16.63 -4.25 15.00
C ARG A 285 -16.61 -2.94 15.78
N SER A 286 -17.71 -2.19 15.73
CA SER A 286 -17.86 -0.97 16.52
C SER A 286 -18.30 -1.29 17.94
N TYR A 287 -17.88 -0.45 18.88
CA TYR A 287 -18.47 -0.39 20.21
C TYR A 287 -19.18 0.96 20.34
N THR A 288 -20.49 1.00 20.15
CA THR A 288 -21.28 2.22 20.35
C THR A 288 -22.11 2.11 21.62
N GLY A 289 -21.89 3.02 22.57
CA GLY A 289 -22.72 3.17 23.76
C GLY A 289 -22.25 2.48 25.03
N THR A 290 -22.83 2.88 26.17
CA THR A 290 -22.61 2.27 27.48
C THR A 290 -23.21 0.88 27.53
N ALA A 291 -22.44 -0.10 27.98
CA ALA A 291 -22.86 -1.47 28.23
C ALA A 291 -23.28 -2.28 26.97
N ASN A 292 -22.46 -2.23 25.90
CA ASN A 292 -22.57 -3.10 24.72
C ASN A 292 -23.91 -3.06 23.94
N SER A 293 -24.76 -2.11 24.19
CA SER A 293 -25.91 -1.84 23.35
C SER A 293 -25.49 -1.02 22.13
N GLY A 294 -25.52 -1.61 20.95
CA GLY A 294 -25.21 -0.93 19.70
C GLY A 294 -23.91 -1.34 19.02
N THR A 295 -23.26 -2.43 19.44
CA THR A 295 -22.14 -2.99 18.68
C THR A 295 -22.63 -3.57 17.35
N VAL A 296 -21.95 -3.23 16.26
CA VAL A 296 -22.24 -3.75 14.93
C VAL A 296 -20.95 -4.21 14.27
N GLY A 297 -21.00 -5.36 13.60
CA GLY A 297 -19.88 -5.88 12.83
C GLY A 297 -19.39 -7.24 13.30
N TRP A 298 -18.17 -7.57 12.95
CA TRP A 298 -17.57 -8.87 13.17
C TRP A 298 -16.12 -8.74 13.66
N GLU A 299 -15.63 -9.77 14.36
CA GLU A 299 -14.24 -9.87 14.80
C GLU A 299 -13.79 -11.31 14.95
N MET A 300 -12.51 -11.55 14.65
CA MET A 300 -11.76 -12.75 15.03
C MET A 300 -10.86 -12.42 16.21
N TRP A 301 -10.93 -13.20 17.27
CA TRP A 301 -10.18 -12.93 18.49
C TRP A 301 -9.64 -14.18 19.15
N GLY A 302 -8.63 -14.03 19.98
CA GLY A 302 -8.01 -15.10 20.74
C GLY A 302 -7.96 -14.80 22.22
N ASP A 303 -8.03 -15.85 23.04
CA ASP A 303 -7.76 -15.79 24.47
C ASP A 303 -6.38 -16.40 24.74
N MET A 304 -5.46 -15.58 25.24
CA MET A 304 -4.06 -15.95 25.45
C MET A 304 -3.79 -16.55 26.84
N ASN A 305 -4.82 -16.82 27.63
CA ASN A 305 -4.67 -17.46 28.92
C ASN A 305 -4.55 -18.97 28.76
N ALA A 306 -3.39 -19.55 28.97
CA ALA A 306 -3.10 -20.99 29.18
C ALA A 306 -3.90 -22.06 28.38
N SER A 307 -4.96 -21.67 27.70
CA SER A 307 -5.73 -22.45 26.74
C SER A 307 -6.12 -21.53 25.61
N THR A 308 -5.34 -21.55 24.55
CA THR A 308 -5.55 -20.81 23.31
C THR A 308 -6.92 -21.12 22.73
N ARG A 309 -7.77 -20.11 22.72
CA ARG A 309 -9.07 -20.18 22.06
C ARG A 309 -9.05 -19.24 20.89
N PHE A 310 -9.33 -19.78 19.73
CA PHE A 310 -9.78 -18.99 18.60
C PHE A 310 -11.29 -18.81 18.69
N SER A 311 -11.78 -17.60 18.59
CA SER A 311 -13.19 -17.26 18.66
C SER A 311 -13.55 -16.17 17.68
N THR A 312 -14.83 -16.09 17.34
CA THR A 312 -15.40 -15.02 16.53
C THR A 312 -16.58 -14.40 17.23
N ASN A 313 -16.81 -13.12 17.02
CA ASN A 313 -18.00 -12.41 17.44
C ASN A 313 -18.70 -11.81 16.22
N LEU A 314 -20.02 -11.99 16.18
CA LEU A 314 -20.92 -11.44 15.20
C LEU A 314 -21.93 -10.55 15.92
N SER A 315 -22.01 -9.29 15.55
CA SER A 315 -22.93 -8.34 16.18
C SER A 315 -23.75 -7.65 15.10
N PRO A 316 -24.96 -8.14 14.82
CA PRO A 316 -25.88 -7.45 13.90
C PRO A 316 -26.45 -6.17 14.53
N ALA A 317 -26.80 -5.20 13.70
CA ALA A 317 -27.38 -3.93 14.13
C ALA A 317 -28.63 -4.16 14.99
N GLY A 318 -28.66 -3.55 16.18
CA GLY A 318 -29.78 -3.64 17.11
C GLY A 318 -29.78 -4.83 18.06
N SER A 319 -28.76 -5.68 18.04
CA SER A 319 -28.60 -6.76 19.02
C SER A 319 -27.99 -6.22 20.32
N PRO A 320 -28.69 -6.32 21.47
CA PRO A 320 -28.06 -6.04 22.74
C PRO A 320 -27.15 -7.22 23.10
N TRP A 321 -25.88 -7.02 23.31
CA TRP A 321 -24.93 -8.05 23.75
C TRP A 321 -25.19 -9.41 23.12
N GLY A 322 -24.55 -9.76 22.22
CA GLY A 322 -24.79 -11.09 21.79
C GLY A 322 -24.22 -11.29 20.46
N GLY A 323 -22.97 -10.97 20.37
CA GLY A 323 -22.19 -11.63 19.37
C GLY A 323 -22.42 -13.12 19.55
N LYS A 324 -23.05 -13.75 18.59
CA LYS A 324 -22.96 -15.21 18.54
C LYS A 324 -21.57 -15.51 18.06
N GLY A 325 -20.71 -15.85 18.97
CA GLY A 325 -19.35 -16.25 18.68
C GLY A 325 -19.23 -17.76 18.73
N ASN A 326 -18.33 -18.26 17.93
CA ASN A 326 -17.80 -19.59 18.07
C ASN A 326 -16.63 -19.53 19.03
N GLY A 327 -16.62 -20.37 20.03
CA GLY A 327 -15.45 -20.58 20.88
C GLY A 327 -14.93 -21.99 20.63
N THR A 328 -13.65 -22.14 20.45
CA THR A 328 -13.10 -23.44 20.09
C THR A 328 -12.81 -24.33 21.26
N GLY A 329 -12.99 -25.65 21.02
CA GLY A 329 -12.20 -26.68 21.67
C GLY A 329 -10.87 -26.98 20.96
N VAL A 330 -10.48 -26.23 19.89
CA VAL A 330 -9.23 -26.48 19.20
C VAL A 330 -8.15 -25.60 19.79
N THR A 331 -7.08 -26.25 20.25
CA THR A 331 -5.87 -25.60 20.77
C THR A 331 -4.79 -25.56 19.68
N PHE A 332 -4.02 -24.51 19.64
CA PHE A 332 -2.83 -24.40 18.80
C PHE A 332 -1.56 -24.26 19.65
N THR A 333 -0.41 -24.50 19.04
CA THR A 333 0.86 -24.55 19.75
C THR A 333 1.51 -23.18 19.84
N GLU A 334 2.05 -22.83 20.99
CA GLU A 334 2.77 -21.59 21.23
C GLU A 334 3.94 -21.42 20.26
N ASN A 335 4.11 -20.21 19.72
CA ASN A 335 5.20 -19.82 18.80
C ASN A 335 5.31 -20.69 17.54
N GLN A 336 4.23 -21.34 17.12
CA GLN A 336 4.14 -22.00 15.82
C GLN A 336 3.11 -21.31 14.94
N TRP A 337 3.35 -21.32 13.64
CA TRP A 337 2.38 -20.85 12.67
C TRP A 337 1.13 -21.72 12.69
N VAL A 338 -0.01 -21.10 12.71
CA VAL A 338 -1.31 -21.75 12.65
C VAL A 338 -2.20 -20.98 11.67
N HIS A 339 -2.91 -21.71 10.81
CA HIS A 339 -3.89 -21.14 9.90
C HIS A 339 -5.27 -21.08 10.57
N LEU A 340 -5.82 -19.89 10.67
CA LEU A 340 -7.14 -19.63 11.23
C LEU A 340 -8.10 -19.25 10.10
N THR A 341 -9.27 -19.89 10.08
CA THR A 341 -10.34 -19.57 9.14
C THR A 341 -11.65 -19.38 9.87
N TRP A 342 -12.32 -18.29 9.55
CA TRP A 342 -13.71 -18.07 9.93
C TRP A 342 -14.57 -18.00 8.68
N VAL A 343 -15.66 -18.82 8.65
CA VAL A 343 -16.65 -18.87 7.58
C VAL A 343 -18.01 -18.47 8.14
N PHE A 344 -18.60 -17.45 7.59
CA PHE A 344 -19.99 -17.07 7.76
C PHE A 344 -20.77 -17.53 6.52
N ASP A 345 -21.61 -18.53 6.69
CA ASP A 345 -22.42 -19.09 5.62
C ASP A 345 -23.89 -18.69 5.79
N TRP A 346 -24.29 -17.74 4.97
CA TRP A 346 -25.69 -17.27 4.96
C TRP A 346 -26.65 -18.36 4.48
N ASN A 347 -26.27 -19.15 3.47
CA ASN A 347 -27.14 -20.14 2.85
C ASN A 347 -27.42 -21.32 3.78
N GLU A 348 -26.38 -21.81 4.43
CA GLU A 348 -26.48 -22.90 5.41
C GLU A 348 -26.88 -22.36 6.81
N ASN A 349 -26.95 -21.04 6.97
CA ASN A 349 -27.25 -20.36 8.23
C ASN A 349 -26.33 -20.78 9.38
N THR A 350 -25.03 -20.84 9.10
CA THR A 350 -24.00 -21.27 10.06
C THR A 350 -22.83 -20.30 10.13
N THR A 351 -22.15 -20.33 11.27
CA THR A 351 -20.82 -19.76 11.43
C THR A 351 -19.86 -20.85 11.86
N ASN A 352 -18.75 -21.01 11.13
CA ASN A 352 -17.82 -22.09 11.30
C ASN A 352 -16.41 -21.54 11.51
N ILE A 353 -15.63 -22.17 12.37
CA ILE A 353 -14.22 -21.86 12.56
C ILE A 353 -13.37 -23.10 12.33
N TYR A 354 -12.25 -22.88 11.68
CA TYR A 354 -11.27 -23.93 11.38
C TYR A 354 -9.90 -23.50 11.87
N VAL A 355 -9.12 -24.47 12.32
CA VAL A 355 -7.73 -24.34 12.69
C VAL A 355 -6.95 -25.38 11.89
N ASP A 356 -5.98 -24.95 11.08
CA ASP A 356 -5.22 -25.81 10.16
C ASP A 356 -6.12 -26.72 9.31
N GLY A 357 -7.22 -26.15 8.79
CA GLY A 357 -8.21 -26.85 7.97
C GLY A 357 -9.07 -27.87 8.73
N VAL A 358 -8.95 -27.95 10.04
CA VAL A 358 -9.79 -28.81 10.90
C VAL A 358 -10.92 -27.99 11.47
N LEU A 359 -12.17 -28.45 11.28
CA LEU A 359 -13.34 -27.79 11.85
C LEU A 359 -13.26 -27.83 13.39
N GLY A 360 -13.16 -26.66 14.00
CA GLY A 360 -13.16 -26.50 15.45
C GLY A 360 -14.55 -26.44 16.03
N GLU A 361 -15.40 -25.61 15.47
CA GLU A 361 -16.79 -25.47 15.88
C GLU A 361 -17.68 -24.99 14.72
N SER A 362 -18.91 -25.48 14.71
CA SER A 362 -19.98 -25.01 13.84
C SER A 362 -21.18 -24.60 14.69
N LYS A 363 -21.70 -23.39 14.47
CA LYS A 363 -22.91 -22.91 15.15
C LYS A 363 -23.97 -22.48 14.16
N SER A 364 -25.23 -22.88 14.46
CA SER A 364 -26.38 -22.36 13.73
C SER A 364 -26.67 -20.92 14.14
N LEU A 365 -26.96 -20.09 13.16
CA LEU A 365 -27.30 -18.67 13.29
C LEU A 365 -28.81 -18.42 13.38
N ALA A 366 -29.60 -19.38 13.84
CA ALA A 366 -31.05 -19.35 13.78
C ALA A 366 -31.69 -17.99 14.15
N GLY A 367 -32.55 -17.50 13.25
CA GLY A 367 -33.56 -16.46 13.44
C GLY A 367 -33.11 -15.03 13.39
N GLU A 368 -32.10 -14.62 14.15
CA GLU A 368 -31.75 -13.18 14.31
C GLU A 368 -30.86 -12.65 13.18
N PHE A 369 -29.98 -13.47 12.63
CA PHE A 369 -29.01 -13.07 11.61
C PHE A 369 -29.60 -12.99 10.19
N GLN A 370 -30.77 -13.58 9.95
CA GLN A 370 -31.42 -13.54 8.63
C GLN A 370 -32.11 -12.19 8.31
N THR A 371 -32.20 -11.30 9.29
CA THR A 371 -32.90 -10.02 9.16
C THR A 371 -32.04 -8.82 9.53
N MET A 372 -30.81 -9.02 9.98
CA MET A 372 -29.97 -7.98 10.54
C MET A 372 -28.64 -7.87 9.79
N SER A 373 -28.26 -6.65 9.40
CA SER A 373 -27.01 -6.33 8.71
C SER A 373 -25.86 -6.13 9.70
N MET A 374 -24.64 -6.51 9.31
CA MET A 374 -23.40 -6.19 10.04
C MET A 374 -22.62 -5.05 9.37
N VAL A 375 -23.26 -4.31 8.48
CA VAL A 375 -22.67 -3.16 7.79
C VAL A 375 -22.39 -2.01 8.76
N ASN A 376 -21.18 -1.48 8.69
CA ASN A 376 -20.73 -0.32 9.46
C ASN A 376 -19.58 0.42 8.75
N ASP A 377 -19.34 1.67 9.16
CA ASP A 377 -18.32 2.54 8.57
C ASP A 377 -16.94 2.46 9.30
N PHE A 378 -16.75 1.52 10.20
CA PHE A 378 -15.48 1.34 10.90
C PHE A 378 -14.45 0.71 9.99
N ASP A 379 -13.20 1.14 10.15
CA ASP A 379 -12.07 0.50 9.48
C ASP A 379 -11.85 -0.91 10.00
N VAL A 380 -11.24 -1.76 9.19
CA VAL A 380 -10.76 -3.05 9.64
C VAL A 380 -9.44 -2.84 10.39
N LEU A 381 -9.36 -3.32 11.62
CA LEU A 381 -8.12 -3.37 12.38
C LEU A 381 -7.55 -4.79 12.33
N VAL A 382 -6.28 -4.90 12.02
CA VAL A 382 -5.52 -6.15 11.99
C VAL A 382 -4.51 -6.14 13.14
N GLY A 383 -4.57 -7.12 14.02
CA GLY A 383 -3.78 -7.16 15.25
C GLY A 383 -4.31 -6.28 16.37
N ALA A 384 -5.50 -5.72 16.23
CA ALA A 384 -6.18 -4.92 17.25
C ALA A 384 -7.70 -4.93 17.06
N GLY A 385 -8.42 -4.44 18.04
CA GLY A 385 -9.85 -4.14 17.95
C GLY A 385 -10.16 -2.79 18.56
N TYR A 386 -11.41 -2.36 18.51
CA TYR A 386 -11.86 -1.12 19.15
C TYR A 386 -12.29 -1.35 20.59
N SER A 387 -12.05 -0.35 21.46
CA SER A 387 -12.53 -0.32 22.84
C SER A 387 -13.35 0.94 23.08
N ASN A 388 -14.30 0.84 24.00
CA ASN A 388 -15.09 1.95 24.52
C ASN A 388 -14.77 2.32 25.97
N SER A 389 -13.61 1.93 26.49
CA SER A 389 -13.27 2.11 27.90
C SER A 389 -13.25 3.57 28.37
N ASP A 390 -13.14 4.51 27.42
CA ASP A 390 -13.16 5.96 27.65
C ASP A 390 -14.46 6.65 27.16
N GLY A 391 -15.45 5.87 26.70
CA GLY A 391 -16.68 6.39 26.11
C GLY A 391 -16.55 6.87 24.66
N SER A 392 -15.36 6.81 24.06
CA SER A 392 -15.13 7.08 22.64
C SER A 392 -15.08 5.77 21.84
N ALA A 393 -15.90 5.65 20.81
CA ALA A 393 -16.11 4.44 20.03
C ALA A 393 -14.93 4.10 19.06
N SER A 394 -13.76 4.68 19.24
CA SER A 394 -12.73 4.68 18.17
C SER A 394 -11.29 4.49 18.62
N VAL A 395 -11.03 4.08 19.84
CA VAL A 395 -9.65 3.85 20.31
C VAL A 395 -9.25 2.40 20.07
N PRO A 396 -8.17 2.14 19.32
CA PRO A 396 -7.61 0.80 19.18
C PRO A 396 -7.19 0.22 20.53
N ALA A 397 -7.51 -1.05 20.75
CA ALA A 397 -7.22 -1.80 21.98
C ALA A 397 -7.10 -3.29 21.67
N PHE A 398 -6.89 -4.11 22.69
CA PHE A 398 -6.81 -5.57 22.56
C PHE A 398 -5.73 -6.01 21.55
N PHE A 399 -4.58 -5.38 21.64
CA PHE A 399 -3.47 -5.59 20.70
C PHE A 399 -2.95 -7.03 20.79
N MET A 400 -2.70 -7.61 19.61
CA MET A 400 -2.04 -8.89 19.47
C MET A 400 -0.54 -8.75 19.70
N ASN A 401 0.07 -9.70 20.38
CA ASN A 401 1.52 -9.89 20.44
C ASN A 401 1.89 -11.12 19.60
N GLY A 402 2.78 -10.96 18.62
CA GLY A 402 3.20 -12.04 17.74
C GLY A 402 3.30 -11.62 16.28
N GLU A 403 3.18 -12.58 15.42
CA GLU A 403 3.31 -12.42 13.97
C GLU A 403 2.01 -12.80 13.28
N MET A 404 1.63 -12.09 12.21
CA MET A 404 0.49 -12.41 11.36
C MET A 404 0.92 -12.39 9.91
N ASP A 405 0.34 -13.29 9.10
CA ASP A 405 0.59 -13.43 7.68
C ASP A 405 -0.65 -13.93 6.94
N ASP A 406 -0.63 -13.93 5.61
CA ASP A 406 -1.63 -14.52 4.72
C ASP A 406 -3.08 -14.10 5.06
N LEU A 407 -3.30 -12.82 5.42
CA LEU A 407 -4.65 -12.32 5.68
C LEU A 407 -5.42 -12.18 4.38
N ARG A 408 -6.53 -12.90 4.24
CA ARG A 408 -7.40 -12.87 3.06
C ARG A 408 -8.87 -12.73 3.43
N PHE A 409 -9.63 -12.09 2.55
CA PHE A 409 -11.07 -11.86 2.67
C PHE A 409 -11.77 -12.41 1.43
N TYR A 410 -12.86 -13.14 1.63
CA TYR A 410 -13.65 -13.73 0.56
C TYR A 410 -15.12 -13.37 0.73
N ASN A 411 -15.75 -12.85 -0.31
CA ASN A 411 -17.19 -12.56 -0.36
C ASN A 411 -18.01 -13.82 -0.66
N LYS A 412 -17.64 -14.93 -0.03
CA LYS A 412 -18.33 -16.22 -0.10
C LYS A 412 -17.99 -17.09 1.10
N ALA A 413 -18.81 -18.10 1.37
CA ALA A 413 -18.45 -19.18 2.27
C ALA A 413 -17.51 -20.14 1.55
N LEU A 414 -16.27 -20.28 2.02
CA LEU A 414 -15.33 -21.26 1.50
C LEU A 414 -15.72 -22.66 1.96
N THR A 415 -15.65 -23.61 1.03
CA THR A 415 -15.72 -25.04 1.33
C THR A 415 -14.45 -25.54 2.00
N LEU A 416 -14.47 -26.72 2.61
CA LEU A 416 -13.28 -27.31 3.25
C LEU A 416 -12.12 -27.51 2.26
N ASP A 417 -12.42 -27.86 1.01
CA ASP A 417 -11.40 -28.06 -0.02
C ASP A 417 -10.77 -26.72 -0.45
N GLU A 418 -11.58 -25.64 -0.54
CA GLU A 418 -11.09 -24.30 -0.80
C GLU A 418 -10.26 -23.76 0.38
N ILE A 419 -10.65 -24.03 1.63
CA ILE A 419 -9.86 -23.69 2.82
C ILE A 419 -8.50 -24.38 2.80
N LYS A 420 -8.44 -25.65 2.43
CA LYS A 420 -7.17 -26.38 2.30
C LYS A 420 -6.31 -25.83 1.19
N ALA A 421 -6.91 -25.53 0.04
CA ALA A 421 -6.20 -24.87 -1.05
C ALA A 421 -5.66 -23.49 -0.66
N ASP A 422 -6.42 -22.71 0.12
CA ASP A 422 -6.00 -21.42 0.66
C ASP A 422 -4.81 -21.54 1.62
N MET A 423 -4.79 -22.59 2.46
CA MET A 423 -3.66 -22.87 3.37
C MET A 423 -2.35 -23.18 2.64
N ASP A 424 -2.45 -23.90 1.53
CA ASP A 424 -1.31 -24.31 0.69
C ASP A 424 -0.90 -23.22 -0.32
N ALA A 425 -1.79 -22.25 -0.56
CA ALA A 425 -1.50 -21.11 -1.40
C ALA A 425 -0.49 -20.21 -0.68
N THR A 426 0.75 -20.27 -1.10
CA THR A 426 1.71 -19.23 -0.79
C THR A 426 1.31 -17.97 -1.56
N VAL A 427 1.31 -16.81 -0.91
CA VAL A 427 1.31 -15.53 -1.61
C VAL A 427 2.74 -15.33 -2.12
N ASP A 428 3.13 -16.22 -3.02
CA ASP A 428 4.32 -16.02 -3.82
C ASP A 428 3.90 -15.14 -4.99
N GLY A 429 3.97 -13.89 -5.02
CA GLY A 429 3.58 -12.97 -6.10
C GLY A 429 3.50 -13.50 -7.55
N THR A 430 3.17 -14.76 -7.75
CA THR A 430 3.21 -15.47 -9.04
C THR A 430 1.87 -16.06 -9.50
N THR A 431 0.74 -15.74 -8.84
CA THR A 431 -0.58 -16.10 -9.37
C THR A 431 -1.48 -14.90 -9.58
#